data_5e9c7918d89fd489b801e54d6aa8102b
#
_entry.id   5e9c7918d89fd489b801e54d6aa8102b
#
_cell.length_a   1.000
_cell.length_b   1.000
_cell.length_c   1.000
_cell.angle_alpha   90.00
_cell.angle_beta   90.00
_cell.angle_gamma   90.00
#
_symmetry.space_group_name_H-M   'P 1'
#
loop_
_entity.id
_entity.type
_entity.pdbx_description
1 polymer ?
#
loop_
_entity_poly.entity_id
_entity_poly.type
_entity_poly.pdbx_seq_one_letter_code
_entity_poly.pdbx_strand_id
1 'polypeptide(L)'
;SGYIASLLAMLCTYCERMPLAIKGETKYIKTSPRILPQGSPASPMITNIICKTMDKRIYGLCQKLGFTYTRYADDMSFSHSGKNEEPAIGSFLNSLAKIIESEGFHIKKEKTHILRKNNRQYVTGILINHNQIGVPRKWVKTLRASIYNAEKLKNTGTPVPNQTKQEIAGKITWLKTVNAVRYEKMIQKGMA
;
A
#
# COMPACT_ATOMS: atom_id res chain seq x y z
N SER A 1 -16.09 29.37 -1.43
CA SER A 1 -15.41 30.48 -0.75
C SER A 1 -14.19 29.97 -0.01
N GLY A 2 -13.10 30.77 0.07
CA GLY A 2 -11.85 30.37 0.73
C GLY A 2 -12.02 29.98 2.22
N TYR A 3 -12.98 30.61 2.90
CA TYR A 3 -13.30 30.32 4.30
C TYR A 3 -13.76 28.86 4.50
N ILE A 4 -14.68 28.37 3.67
CA ILE A 4 -15.16 26.97 3.74
C ILE A 4 -14.03 25.99 3.44
N ALA A 5 -13.20 26.26 2.44
CA ALA A 5 -12.05 25.42 2.13
C ALA A 5 -11.06 25.36 3.30
N SER A 6 -10.77 26.49 3.94
CA SER A 6 -9.90 26.55 5.13
C SER A 6 -10.50 25.76 6.30
N LEU A 7 -11.80 25.88 6.54
CA LEU A 7 -12.50 25.13 7.61
C LEU A 7 -12.43 23.63 7.36
N LEU A 8 -12.73 23.18 6.14
CA LEU A 8 -12.62 21.77 5.76
C LEU A 8 -11.19 21.24 5.88
N ALA A 9 -10.19 22.03 5.44
CA ALA A 9 -8.79 21.67 5.61
C ALA A 9 -8.41 21.52 7.09
N MET A 10 -8.92 22.39 7.97
CA MET A 10 -8.70 22.28 9.42
C MET A 10 -9.36 21.03 10.02
N LEU A 11 -10.55 20.66 9.59
CA LEU A 11 -11.26 19.48 10.07
C LEU A 11 -10.60 18.16 9.60
N CYS A 12 -10.05 18.15 8.38
CA CYS A 12 -9.45 16.95 7.77
C CYS A 12 -7.97 16.77 8.09
N THR A 13 -7.30 17.73 8.76
CA THR A 13 -5.88 17.69 9.05
C THR A 13 -5.62 17.93 10.53
N TYR A 14 -4.52 17.42 11.04
CA TYR A 14 -4.08 17.71 12.40
C TYR A 14 -2.63 18.23 12.42
N CYS A 15 -2.25 18.87 13.51
CA CYS A 15 -0.86 19.20 13.81
C CYS A 15 -0.54 18.76 15.24
N GLU A 16 0.68 18.29 15.44
CA GLU A 16 1.16 17.99 16.77
C GLU A 16 1.26 19.27 17.61
N ARG A 17 0.92 19.15 18.88
CA ARG A 17 0.96 20.26 19.83
C ARG A 17 1.61 19.77 21.12
N MET A 18 2.50 20.58 21.67
CA MET A 18 3.08 20.33 22.99
C MET A 18 2.49 21.28 24.03
N PRO A 19 2.17 20.79 25.23
CA PRO A 19 1.78 21.68 26.32
C PRO A 19 3.01 22.47 26.80
N LEU A 20 2.86 23.78 26.94
CA LEU A 20 3.87 24.67 27.52
C LEU A 20 3.22 25.51 28.62
N ALA A 21 3.81 25.48 29.82
CA ALA A 21 3.36 26.31 30.92
C ALA A 21 3.89 27.75 30.71
N ILE A 22 2.99 28.71 30.50
CA ILE A 22 3.30 30.12 30.36
C ILE A 22 2.49 30.86 31.42
N LYS A 23 3.19 31.55 32.36
CA LYS A 23 2.55 32.34 33.43
C LYS A 23 1.48 31.58 34.23
N GLY A 24 1.72 30.27 34.53
CA GLY A 24 0.78 29.42 35.26
C GLY A 24 -0.38 28.84 34.46
N GLU A 25 -0.51 29.18 33.16
CA GLU A 25 -1.47 28.59 32.25
C GLU A 25 -0.82 27.60 31.28
N THR A 26 -1.47 26.45 31.04
CA THR A 26 -1.00 25.49 30.03
C THR A 26 -1.49 25.91 28.65
N LYS A 27 -0.58 26.31 27.77
CA LYS A 27 -0.86 26.63 26.36
C LYS A 27 -0.34 25.53 25.46
N TYR A 28 -1.14 25.14 24.44
CA TYR A 28 -0.76 24.14 23.44
C TYR A 28 -0.14 24.81 22.22
N ILE A 29 1.18 24.66 22.07
CA ILE A 29 1.93 25.25 20.94
C ILE A 29 2.05 24.22 19.82
N LYS A 30 1.83 24.65 18.58
CA LYS A 30 2.01 23.81 17.38
C LYS A 30 3.51 23.51 17.20
N THR A 31 3.86 22.23 17.05
CA THR A 31 5.23 21.73 16.87
C THR A 31 5.48 21.15 15.47
N SER A 32 4.42 20.92 14.69
CA SER A 32 4.51 20.40 13.33
C SER A 32 3.62 21.19 12.35
N PRO A 33 3.90 21.13 11.03
CA PRO A 33 2.92 21.54 10.02
C PRO A 33 1.67 20.68 10.12
N ARG A 34 0.57 21.12 9.49
CA ARG A 34 -0.65 20.29 9.41
C ARG A 34 -0.45 19.17 8.42
N ILE A 35 -0.80 17.95 8.84
CA ILE A 35 -0.68 16.72 8.05
C ILE A 35 -2.02 15.98 8.01
N LEU A 36 -2.18 15.09 7.02
CA LEU A 36 -3.31 14.17 6.97
C LEU A 36 -3.14 13.05 8.00
N PRO A 37 -4.16 12.77 8.84
CA PRO A 37 -4.08 11.70 9.82
C PRO A 37 -4.07 10.33 9.12
N GLN A 38 -3.20 9.43 9.59
CA GLN A 38 -3.23 8.04 9.16
C GLN A 38 -4.49 7.35 9.70
N GLY A 39 -5.15 6.56 8.82
CA GLY A 39 -6.38 5.84 9.20
C GLY A 39 -7.68 6.65 9.11
N SER A 40 -7.61 7.94 8.78
CA SER A 40 -8.82 8.72 8.51
C SER A 40 -9.47 8.30 7.18
N PRO A 41 -10.79 8.10 7.13
CA PRO A 41 -11.51 7.78 5.89
C PRO A 41 -11.38 8.84 4.80
N ALA A 42 -11.17 10.10 5.17
CA ALA A 42 -11.02 11.23 4.25
C ALA A 42 -9.62 11.33 3.63
N SER A 43 -8.58 10.83 4.31
CA SER A 43 -7.18 10.99 3.87
C SER A 43 -6.90 10.43 2.47
N PRO A 44 -7.39 9.25 2.05
CA PRO A 44 -7.14 8.73 0.70
C PRO A 44 -7.75 9.63 -0.39
N MET A 45 -8.96 10.14 -0.19
CA MET A 45 -9.63 11.02 -1.15
C MET A 45 -8.89 12.36 -1.27
N ILE A 46 -8.49 12.95 -0.14
CA ILE A 46 -7.74 14.21 -0.13
C ILE A 46 -6.39 14.04 -0.82
N THR A 47 -5.69 12.93 -0.56
CA THR A 47 -4.44 12.58 -1.25
C THR A 47 -4.65 12.50 -2.76
N ASN A 48 -5.74 11.86 -3.23
CA ASN A 48 -6.05 11.79 -4.64
C ASN A 48 -6.32 13.17 -5.26
N ILE A 49 -7.00 14.07 -4.53
CA ILE A 49 -7.24 15.44 -5.00
C ILE A 49 -5.92 16.22 -5.12
N ILE A 50 -5.06 16.14 -4.10
CA ILE A 50 -3.75 16.83 -4.10
C ILE A 50 -2.86 16.31 -5.23
N CYS A 51 -2.79 14.98 -5.42
CA CYS A 51 -1.96 14.36 -6.44
C CYS A 51 -2.51 14.46 -7.87
N LYS A 52 -3.71 15.02 -8.08
CA LYS A 52 -4.38 15.03 -9.39
C LYS A 52 -3.51 15.63 -10.51
N THR A 53 -2.84 16.75 -10.25
CA THR A 53 -1.96 17.42 -11.25
C THR A 53 -0.73 16.57 -11.53
N MET A 54 -0.09 16.06 -10.49
CA MET A 54 1.03 15.13 -10.58
C MET A 54 0.67 13.89 -11.39
N ASP A 55 -0.46 13.24 -11.06
CA ASP A 55 -0.94 12.04 -11.77
C ASP A 55 -1.16 12.30 -13.27
N LYS A 56 -1.75 13.45 -13.62
CA LYS A 56 -1.95 13.84 -15.03
C LYS A 56 -0.63 13.98 -15.78
N ARG A 57 0.38 14.59 -15.16
CA ARG A 57 1.71 14.78 -15.76
C ARG A 57 2.44 13.45 -15.92
N ILE A 58 2.40 12.60 -14.89
CA ILE A 58 3.00 11.26 -14.91
C ILE A 58 2.31 10.39 -15.96
N TYR A 59 0.99 10.43 -16.03
CA TYR A 59 0.23 9.71 -17.06
C TYR A 59 0.64 10.13 -18.48
N GLY A 60 0.79 11.44 -18.74
CA GLY A 60 1.27 11.93 -20.04
C GLY A 60 2.68 11.47 -20.38
N LEU A 61 3.60 11.42 -19.39
CA LEU A 61 4.94 10.84 -19.57
C LEU A 61 4.85 9.35 -19.90
N CYS A 62 4.04 8.60 -19.18
CA CYS A 62 3.85 7.17 -19.38
C CYS A 62 3.28 6.84 -20.75
N GLN A 63 2.28 7.59 -21.23
CA GLN A 63 1.72 7.42 -22.57
C GLN A 63 2.76 7.59 -23.68
N LYS A 64 3.65 8.59 -23.55
CA LYS A 64 4.73 8.83 -24.53
C LYS A 64 5.76 7.70 -24.57
N LEU A 65 6.00 7.04 -23.45
CA LEU A 65 7.05 6.02 -23.31
C LEU A 65 6.50 4.58 -23.25
N GLY A 66 5.19 4.39 -23.47
CA GLY A 66 4.56 3.06 -23.50
C GLY A 66 4.42 2.39 -22.14
N PHE A 67 4.46 3.16 -21.04
CA PHE A 67 4.19 2.65 -19.70
C PHE A 67 2.73 2.74 -19.33
N THR A 68 2.26 1.78 -18.54
CA THR A 68 0.99 1.87 -17.81
C THR A 68 1.28 2.31 -16.38
N TYR A 69 0.57 3.32 -15.91
CA TYR A 69 0.72 3.92 -14.59
C TYR A 69 -0.48 3.63 -13.70
N THR A 70 -0.22 3.24 -12.48
CA THR A 70 -1.22 3.14 -11.41
C THR A 70 -0.64 3.65 -10.10
N ARG A 71 -1.48 4.27 -9.25
CA ARG A 71 -1.13 4.72 -7.91
C ARG A 71 -2.13 4.23 -6.88
N TYR A 72 -1.62 3.70 -5.78
CA TYR A 72 -2.39 3.39 -4.59
C TYR A 72 -1.78 4.17 -3.41
N ALA A 73 -2.45 5.23 -2.98
CA ALA A 73 -1.96 6.19 -2.00
C ALA A 73 -0.58 6.76 -2.40
N ASP A 74 0.49 6.40 -1.69
CA ASP A 74 1.87 6.78 -1.94
C ASP A 74 2.66 5.75 -2.80
N ASP A 75 2.09 4.57 -3.04
CA ASP A 75 2.71 3.54 -3.86
C ASP A 75 2.38 3.74 -5.35
N MET A 76 3.41 3.99 -6.16
CA MET A 76 3.30 4.13 -7.61
C MET A 76 3.83 2.88 -8.31
N SER A 77 3.07 2.36 -9.26
CA SER A 77 3.47 1.21 -10.07
C SER A 77 3.46 1.56 -11.56
N PHE A 78 4.53 1.17 -12.23
CA PHE A 78 4.74 1.38 -13.66
C PHE A 78 4.99 0.03 -14.32
N SER A 79 4.22 -0.31 -15.35
CA SER A 79 4.40 -1.55 -16.10
C SER A 79 4.59 -1.26 -17.60
N HIS A 80 5.41 -2.09 -18.22
CA HIS A 80 5.67 -2.03 -19.67
C HIS A 80 5.51 -3.43 -20.25
N SER A 81 4.81 -3.55 -21.38
CA SER A 81 4.48 -4.86 -21.97
C SER A 81 5.65 -5.54 -22.69
N GLY A 82 6.75 -4.83 -22.94
CA GLY A 82 7.90 -5.34 -23.69
C GLY A 82 7.67 -5.57 -25.19
N LYS A 83 6.53 -5.10 -25.72
CA LYS A 83 6.20 -5.27 -27.16
C LYS A 83 6.95 -4.29 -28.07
N ASN A 84 7.45 -3.21 -27.51
CA ASN A 84 8.26 -2.21 -28.19
C ASN A 84 9.69 -2.26 -27.62
N GLU A 85 10.63 -1.50 -28.20
CA GLU A 85 11.98 -1.35 -27.65
C GLU A 85 11.97 -1.09 -26.15
N GLU A 86 12.88 -1.74 -25.41
CA GLU A 86 12.95 -1.52 -23.96
C GLU A 86 13.19 -0.02 -23.68
N PRO A 87 12.27 0.66 -23.00
CA PRO A 87 12.43 2.08 -22.72
C PRO A 87 13.67 2.30 -21.86
N ALA A 88 14.36 3.39 -22.06
CA ALA A 88 15.49 3.81 -21.22
C ALA A 88 15.01 4.11 -19.79
N ILE A 89 14.97 3.09 -18.93
CA ILE A 89 14.42 3.16 -17.56
C ILE A 89 15.08 4.29 -16.78
N GLY A 90 16.40 4.52 -16.94
CA GLY A 90 17.10 5.62 -16.28
C GLY A 90 16.56 6.99 -16.65
N SER A 91 16.32 7.25 -17.95
CA SER A 91 15.73 8.48 -18.43
C SER A 91 14.29 8.66 -17.94
N PHE A 92 13.51 7.59 -17.94
CA PHE A 92 12.16 7.58 -17.39
C PHE A 92 12.17 7.97 -15.89
N LEU A 93 13.00 7.32 -15.07
CA LEU A 93 13.09 7.60 -13.62
C LEU A 93 13.55 9.04 -13.35
N ASN A 94 14.49 9.56 -14.13
CA ASN A 94 14.91 10.96 -14.00
C ASN A 94 13.79 11.94 -14.34
N SER A 95 13.01 11.69 -15.38
CA SER A 95 11.88 12.52 -15.76
C SER A 95 10.76 12.44 -14.72
N LEU A 96 10.50 11.25 -14.21
CA LEU A 96 9.54 10.99 -13.13
C LEU A 96 9.92 11.75 -11.86
N ALA A 97 11.20 11.68 -11.45
CA ALA A 97 11.69 12.39 -10.28
C ALA A 97 11.46 13.91 -10.38
N LYS A 98 11.78 14.50 -11.53
CA LYS A 98 11.55 15.94 -11.79
C LYS A 98 10.07 16.32 -11.66
N ILE A 99 9.15 15.49 -12.15
CA ILE A 99 7.71 15.75 -12.00
C ILE A 99 7.32 15.71 -10.53
N ILE A 100 7.71 14.66 -9.80
CA ILE A 100 7.35 14.45 -8.40
C ILE A 100 7.91 15.56 -7.51
N GLU A 101 9.18 15.94 -7.70
CA GLU A 101 9.84 17.01 -6.95
C GLU A 101 9.20 18.38 -7.22
N SER A 102 8.79 18.66 -8.47
CA SER A 102 8.11 19.92 -8.81
C SER A 102 6.71 20.05 -8.20
N GLU A 103 6.11 18.96 -7.77
CA GLU A 103 4.82 18.93 -7.06
C GLU A 103 5.02 18.87 -5.51
N GLY A 104 6.26 19.02 -5.04
CA GLY A 104 6.60 19.08 -3.61
C GLY A 104 6.72 17.72 -2.92
N PHE A 105 6.85 16.62 -3.68
CA PHE A 105 7.03 15.27 -3.14
C PHE A 105 8.45 14.76 -3.37
N HIS A 106 8.84 13.72 -2.64
CA HIS A 106 10.17 13.10 -2.76
C HIS A 106 10.06 11.59 -2.93
N ILE A 107 10.90 11.05 -3.83
CA ILE A 107 11.00 9.60 -4.06
C ILE A 107 11.92 8.98 -3.01
N LYS A 108 11.45 7.93 -2.34
CA LYS A 108 12.30 7.08 -1.49
C LYS A 108 13.04 6.07 -2.36
N LYS A 109 14.30 6.37 -2.68
CA LYS A 109 15.15 5.54 -3.56
C LYS A 109 15.28 4.11 -3.06
N GLU A 110 15.35 3.89 -1.74
CA GLU A 110 15.47 2.58 -1.10
C GLU A 110 14.24 1.69 -1.33
N LYS A 111 13.08 2.29 -1.63
CA LYS A 111 11.83 1.58 -1.93
C LYS A 111 11.57 1.42 -3.44
N THR A 112 12.43 2.01 -4.29
CA THR A 112 12.27 1.91 -5.74
C THR A 112 12.86 0.60 -6.24
N HIS A 113 12.02 -0.25 -6.82
CA HIS A 113 12.41 -1.56 -7.32
C HIS A 113 12.09 -1.70 -8.81
N ILE A 114 13.06 -2.22 -9.58
CA ILE A 114 12.86 -2.58 -10.99
C ILE A 114 12.72 -4.10 -11.06
N LEU A 115 11.52 -4.56 -11.41
CA LEU A 115 11.19 -5.97 -11.48
C LEU A 115 11.06 -6.40 -12.94
N ARG A 116 11.92 -7.30 -13.40
CA ARG A 116 11.88 -7.84 -14.75
C ARG A 116 11.03 -9.12 -14.82
N LYS A 117 10.57 -9.49 -16.02
CA LYS A 117 9.70 -10.66 -16.26
C LYS A 117 10.24 -11.97 -15.65
N ASN A 118 11.57 -12.14 -15.62
CA ASN A 118 12.21 -13.34 -15.06
C ASN A 118 12.25 -13.36 -13.52
N ASN A 119 11.91 -12.25 -12.86
CA ASN A 119 11.86 -12.12 -11.42
C ASN A 119 10.41 -12.18 -10.92
N ARG A 120 10.25 -12.38 -9.61
CA ARG A 120 8.92 -12.29 -9.00
C ARG A 120 8.49 -10.83 -8.97
N GLN A 121 7.34 -10.57 -9.59
CA GLN A 121 6.75 -9.24 -9.65
C GLN A 121 5.66 -9.11 -8.60
N TYR A 122 5.79 -8.10 -7.74
CA TYR A 122 4.83 -7.80 -6.68
C TYR A 122 4.29 -6.40 -6.85
N VAL A 123 2.97 -6.26 -6.71
CA VAL A 123 2.30 -4.98 -6.60
C VAL A 123 1.47 -5.01 -5.32
N THR A 124 1.72 -4.07 -4.41
CA THR A 124 1.04 -4.01 -3.09
C THR A 124 1.00 -5.35 -2.32
N GLY A 125 2.08 -6.14 -2.43
CA GLY A 125 2.20 -7.45 -1.77
C GLY A 125 1.58 -8.63 -2.53
N ILE A 126 0.94 -8.39 -3.67
CA ILE A 126 0.32 -9.42 -4.51
C ILE A 126 1.29 -9.81 -5.63
N LEU A 127 1.46 -11.11 -5.85
CA LEU A 127 2.26 -11.65 -6.95
C LEU A 127 1.45 -11.61 -8.25
N ILE A 128 2.01 -11.00 -9.31
CA ILE A 128 1.31 -10.79 -10.60
C ILE A 128 1.98 -11.48 -11.79
N ASN A 129 2.86 -12.47 -11.55
CA ASN A 129 3.55 -13.17 -12.63
C ASN A 129 2.60 -14.03 -13.48
N HIS A 130 2.90 -14.14 -14.77
CA HIS A 130 2.22 -15.03 -15.72
C HIS A 130 0.71 -14.81 -15.87
N ASN A 131 0.28 -13.55 -15.85
CA ASN A 131 -1.14 -13.17 -15.95
C ASN A 131 -2.05 -13.79 -14.87
N GLN A 132 -1.48 -14.25 -13.78
CA GLN A 132 -2.23 -14.79 -12.64
C GLN A 132 -1.87 -14.03 -11.37
N ILE A 133 -2.92 -13.69 -10.64
CA ILE A 133 -2.78 -13.12 -9.30
C ILE A 133 -2.42 -14.26 -8.34
N GLY A 134 -1.35 -14.07 -7.58
CA GLY A 134 -0.85 -15.09 -6.67
C GLY A 134 -0.47 -14.55 -5.31
N VAL A 135 -0.18 -15.50 -4.43
CA VAL A 135 0.25 -15.23 -3.05
C VAL A 135 1.67 -15.78 -2.86
N PRO A 136 2.56 -15.04 -2.16
CA PRO A 136 3.92 -15.51 -1.90
C PRO A 136 3.95 -16.88 -1.22
N ARG A 137 4.85 -17.77 -1.67
CA ARG A 137 4.99 -19.11 -1.07
C ARG A 137 5.27 -19.07 0.44
N LYS A 138 6.08 -18.08 0.89
CA LYS A 138 6.38 -17.88 2.31
C LYS A 138 5.10 -17.60 3.10
N TRP A 139 4.25 -16.72 2.61
CA TRP A 139 2.98 -16.36 3.25
C TRP A 139 2.06 -17.59 3.40
N VAL A 140 1.93 -18.42 2.35
CA VAL A 140 1.13 -19.65 2.41
C VAL A 140 1.72 -20.67 3.38
N LYS A 141 3.06 -20.80 3.43
CA LYS A 141 3.72 -21.68 4.43
C LYS A 141 3.42 -21.22 5.86
N THR A 142 3.48 -19.88 6.12
CA THR A 142 3.15 -19.33 7.42
C THR A 142 1.68 -19.59 7.79
N LEU A 143 0.74 -19.40 6.85
CA LEU A 143 -0.67 -19.70 7.10
C LEU A 143 -0.89 -21.18 7.46
N ARG A 144 -0.29 -22.09 6.69
CA ARG A 144 -0.35 -23.54 6.98
C ARG A 144 0.20 -23.88 8.37
N ALA A 145 1.35 -23.30 8.73
CA ALA A 145 1.92 -23.50 10.06
C ALA A 145 0.99 -22.97 11.17
N SER A 146 0.35 -21.83 10.96
CA SER A 146 -0.62 -21.30 11.93
C SER A 146 -1.83 -22.21 12.10
N ILE A 147 -2.36 -22.76 11.00
CA ILE A 147 -3.48 -23.72 11.03
C ILE A 147 -3.05 -24.99 11.78
N TYR A 148 -1.94 -25.60 11.41
CA TYR A 148 -1.41 -26.81 12.04
C TYR A 148 -1.19 -26.63 13.56
N ASN A 149 -0.61 -25.52 13.96
CA ASN A 149 -0.40 -25.21 15.38
C ASN A 149 -1.73 -25.06 16.14
N ALA A 150 -2.74 -24.44 15.52
CA ALA A 150 -4.06 -24.30 16.11
C ALA A 150 -4.76 -25.67 16.27
N GLU A 151 -4.66 -26.56 15.27
CA GLU A 151 -5.16 -27.92 15.33
C GLU A 151 -4.46 -28.74 16.43
N LYS A 152 -3.14 -28.63 16.51
CA LYS A 152 -2.35 -29.31 17.57
C LYS A 152 -2.80 -28.88 18.98
N LEU A 153 -3.01 -27.58 19.20
CA LEU A 153 -3.55 -27.08 20.48
C LEU A 153 -4.93 -27.66 20.77
N LYS A 154 -5.82 -27.70 19.76
CA LYS A 154 -7.16 -28.28 19.91
C LYS A 154 -7.10 -29.77 20.28
N ASN A 155 -6.20 -30.53 19.67
CA ASN A 155 -6.02 -31.96 19.93
C ASN A 155 -5.44 -32.26 21.33
N THR A 156 -4.67 -31.32 21.91
CA THR A 156 -4.15 -31.41 23.28
C THR A 156 -5.12 -30.87 24.34
N GLY A 157 -6.37 -30.53 23.94
CA GLY A 157 -7.37 -29.96 24.86
C GLY A 157 -7.11 -28.49 25.26
N THR A 158 -6.09 -27.87 24.68
CA THR A 158 -5.75 -26.47 24.97
C THR A 158 -6.60 -25.54 24.12
N PRO A 159 -7.29 -24.55 24.70
CA PRO A 159 -8.12 -23.63 23.92
C PRO A 159 -7.26 -22.74 23.01
N VAL A 160 -7.59 -22.70 21.71
CA VAL A 160 -6.93 -21.79 20.77
C VAL A 160 -7.37 -20.35 21.07
N PRO A 161 -6.43 -19.39 21.24
CA PRO A 161 -6.76 -17.99 21.50
C PRO A 161 -7.67 -17.40 20.41
N ASN A 162 -8.66 -16.60 20.80
CA ASN A 162 -9.63 -16.01 19.87
C ASN A 162 -8.94 -15.12 18.80
N GLN A 163 -7.90 -14.39 19.17
CA GLN A 163 -7.11 -13.60 18.24
C GLN A 163 -6.48 -14.46 17.15
N THR A 164 -5.90 -15.62 17.50
CA THR A 164 -5.32 -16.57 16.53
C THR A 164 -6.38 -17.12 15.59
N LYS A 165 -7.58 -17.44 16.09
CA LYS A 165 -8.71 -17.88 15.24
C LYS A 165 -9.12 -16.81 14.23
N GLN A 166 -9.26 -15.57 14.69
CA GLN A 166 -9.62 -14.43 13.84
C GLN A 166 -8.55 -14.14 12.77
N GLU A 167 -7.27 -14.20 13.13
CA GLU A 167 -6.17 -14.03 12.18
C GLU A 167 -6.16 -15.13 11.10
N ILE A 168 -6.34 -16.39 11.48
CA ILE A 168 -6.41 -17.50 10.54
C ILE A 168 -7.61 -17.33 9.62
N ALA A 169 -8.80 -17.07 10.15
CA ALA A 169 -10.02 -16.85 9.38
C ALA A 169 -9.86 -15.69 8.37
N GLY A 170 -9.31 -14.57 8.82
CA GLY A 170 -9.04 -13.42 7.94
C GLY A 170 -8.05 -13.76 6.81
N LYS A 171 -6.98 -14.48 7.12
CA LYS A 171 -5.99 -14.93 6.12
C LYS A 171 -6.59 -15.93 5.12
N ILE A 172 -7.47 -16.84 5.56
CA ILE A 172 -8.17 -17.79 4.69
C ILE A 172 -9.12 -17.05 3.76
N THR A 173 -9.93 -16.12 4.28
CA THR A 173 -10.84 -15.29 3.48
C THR A 173 -10.08 -14.47 2.44
N TRP A 174 -8.98 -13.85 2.84
CA TRP A 174 -8.13 -13.10 1.91
C TRP A 174 -7.54 -14.00 0.81
N LEU A 175 -7.06 -15.21 1.15
CA LEU A 175 -6.56 -16.17 0.16
C LEU A 175 -7.64 -16.58 -0.84
N LYS A 176 -8.87 -16.82 -0.38
CA LYS A 176 -10.03 -17.11 -1.23
C LYS A 176 -10.28 -16.00 -2.24
N THR A 177 -10.22 -14.74 -1.79
CA THR A 177 -10.45 -13.56 -2.66
C THR A 177 -9.33 -13.40 -3.69
N VAL A 178 -8.06 -13.56 -3.29
CA VAL A 178 -6.91 -13.30 -4.17
C VAL A 178 -6.61 -14.48 -5.10
N ASN A 179 -6.77 -15.74 -4.63
CA ASN A 179 -6.46 -16.92 -5.42
C ASN A 179 -7.33 -18.12 -5.01
N ALA A 180 -8.54 -18.16 -5.56
CA ALA A 180 -9.54 -19.21 -5.29
C ALA A 180 -9.01 -20.62 -5.56
N VAL A 181 -8.26 -20.82 -6.66
CA VAL A 181 -7.69 -22.14 -7.02
C VAL A 181 -6.73 -22.64 -5.92
N ARG A 182 -5.92 -21.76 -5.36
CA ARG A 182 -5.00 -22.13 -4.29
C ARG A 182 -5.70 -22.36 -2.96
N TYR A 183 -6.77 -21.64 -2.71
CA TYR A 183 -7.66 -21.84 -1.57
C TYR A 183 -8.32 -23.24 -1.64
N GLU A 184 -8.92 -23.62 -2.78
CA GLU A 184 -9.53 -24.93 -2.97
C GLU A 184 -8.54 -26.07 -2.78
N LYS A 185 -7.32 -25.96 -3.35
CA LYS A 185 -6.24 -26.92 -3.12
C LYS A 185 -5.82 -27.04 -1.67
N MET A 186 -6.02 -26.00 -0.86
CA MET A 186 -5.71 -26.02 0.56
C MET A 186 -6.80 -26.73 1.37
N ILE A 187 -8.08 -26.51 1.01
CA ILE A 187 -9.23 -27.21 1.61
C ILE A 187 -9.18 -28.71 1.30
N GLN A 188 -8.96 -29.08 0.03
CA GLN A 188 -8.88 -30.49 -0.38
C GLN A 188 -7.80 -31.29 0.37
N LYS A 189 -6.77 -30.60 0.90
CA LYS A 189 -5.72 -31.21 1.72
C LYS A 189 -6.05 -31.25 3.22
N GLY A 190 -7.29 -30.99 3.60
CA GLY A 190 -7.72 -31.01 5.01
C GLY A 190 -7.09 -29.92 5.89
N MET A 191 -6.68 -28.79 5.30
CA MET A 191 -5.95 -27.73 5.99
C MET A 191 -6.76 -26.43 6.13
N ALA A 192 -8.08 -26.47 6.08
CA ALA A 192 -8.94 -25.30 6.28
C ALA A 192 -10.18 -25.66 7.12
#